data_f7e2aa918f632a2604790796e78c0b1a
#
_entry.id   f7e2aa918f632a2604790796e78c0b1a
#
_cell.length_a   1.000
_cell.length_b   1.000
_cell.length_c   1.000
_cell.angle_alpha   90.00
_cell.angle_beta   90.00
_cell.angle_gamma   90.00
#
_symmetry.space_group_name_H-M   'P 1'
#
loop_
_entity.id
_entity.type
_entity.pdbx_description
1 polymer ?
#
loop_
_entity_poly.entity_id
_entity_poly.type
_entity_poly.pdbx_seq_one_letter_code
_entity_poly.pdbx_strand_id
1 'polypeptide(L)'
;MGMRKNEFGKYVSLSILGMLGSSGTILADTFFVSNRLGADGLAALNLSIAVFGLINGLGMLFGIGGATRYTIFRSQGDEKGADRVFTAALLSALAAGLCFLCAGLFWPESIARALGAEGHLLPLCTAYLKTVLCFAPCFILNHLLMAFLRNDGNPRLAMCAMLAGSLANIALDYLFVYPLDMGLFGAALATGLAPVIGLAVSSLHIVTGRARFHLIRDGLRLRELGRNVGPGLSACVNECSSGMVLVVFNLLLLRTAGSTGVAAYGIVANLALVVLSVFTGMSQGIQPLLSRAYGRGDRKETATLLRKGLVLSGGVGLAVLTTALLAAPTLVSWFNSEGDPLLQSLAEEGLRLYFVGFLCVGYNYLTAAFLSATERAGAACALSTFRGCVGVTLIACLFAWCFGVTAIWLAFPVVELATALLGRLVQRRRTAAAPEGLCA
;
A
#
# COMPACT_ATOMS: atom_id res chain seq x y z
N MET A 1 9.27 28.54 -13.12
CA MET A 1 8.20 28.13 -14.05
C MET A 1 7.10 27.48 -13.21
N GLY A 2 6.02 28.21 -12.92
CA GLY A 2 4.96 27.76 -12.00
C GLY A 2 4.23 26.52 -12.53
N MET A 3 3.72 25.69 -11.60
CA MET A 3 2.95 24.48 -11.89
C MET A 3 1.80 24.78 -12.86
N ARG A 4 1.67 24.02 -13.94
CA ARG A 4 0.50 24.11 -14.83
C ARG A 4 -0.76 23.86 -14.00
N LYS A 5 -1.78 24.72 -14.13
CA LYS A 5 -3.02 24.72 -13.32
C LYS A 5 -3.69 23.35 -13.12
N ASN A 6 -3.33 22.34 -13.91
CA ASN A 6 -3.98 21.01 -13.94
C ASN A 6 -3.05 19.84 -13.55
N GLU A 7 -1.79 20.11 -13.13
CA GLU A 7 -0.81 19.04 -12.89
C GLU A 7 -1.17 18.23 -11.62
N PHE A 8 -1.59 18.89 -10.54
CA PHE A 8 -2.03 18.26 -9.31
C PHE A 8 -3.18 17.27 -9.55
N GLY A 9 -4.26 17.73 -10.19
CA GLY A 9 -5.42 16.87 -10.49
C GLY A 9 -5.04 15.66 -11.34
N LYS A 10 -4.19 15.86 -12.37
CA LYS A 10 -3.72 14.80 -13.23
C LYS A 10 -2.95 13.71 -12.48
N TYR A 11 -1.99 14.08 -11.64
CA TYR A 11 -1.19 13.10 -10.89
C TYR A 11 -2.03 12.34 -9.87
N VAL A 12 -2.86 13.04 -9.12
CA VAL A 12 -3.69 12.44 -8.08
C VAL A 12 -4.76 11.53 -8.67
N SER A 13 -5.53 11.99 -9.67
CA SER A 13 -6.60 11.17 -10.27
C SER A 13 -6.07 9.91 -10.95
N LEU A 14 -4.98 10.02 -11.71
CA LEU A 14 -4.38 8.85 -12.36
C LEU A 14 -3.83 7.83 -11.35
N SER A 15 -3.24 8.30 -10.25
CA SER A 15 -2.76 7.40 -9.19
C SER A 15 -3.91 6.73 -8.44
N ILE A 16 -5.01 7.45 -8.17
CA ILE A 16 -6.23 6.87 -7.57
C ILE A 16 -6.81 5.78 -8.48
N LEU A 17 -6.97 6.05 -9.77
CA LEU A 17 -7.49 5.07 -10.72
C LEU A 17 -6.62 3.80 -10.79
N GLY A 18 -5.30 3.95 -10.81
CA GLY A 18 -4.38 2.81 -10.75
C GLY A 18 -4.55 1.98 -9.48
N MET A 19 -4.63 2.64 -8.31
CA MET A 19 -4.79 1.95 -7.02
C MET A 19 -6.15 1.29 -6.87
N LEU A 20 -7.23 1.88 -7.41
CA LEU A 20 -8.54 1.24 -7.47
C LEU A 20 -8.51 -0.03 -8.33
N GLY A 21 -7.77 -0.03 -9.45
CA GLY A 21 -7.53 -1.23 -10.23
C GLY A 21 -6.87 -2.33 -9.40
N SER A 22 -5.83 -2.00 -8.64
CA SER A 22 -5.14 -2.96 -7.77
C SER A 22 -6.03 -3.50 -6.65
N SER A 23 -6.89 -2.67 -6.04
CA SER A 23 -7.82 -3.17 -5.01
C SER A 23 -8.89 -4.08 -5.61
N GLY A 24 -9.37 -3.78 -6.82
CA GLY A 24 -10.29 -4.64 -7.56
C GLY A 24 -9.70 -6.03 -7.85
N THR A 25 -8.40 -6.09 -8.13
CA THR A 25 -7.67 -7.35 -8.30
C THR A 25 -7.72 -8.21 -7.04
N ILE A 26 -7.43 -7.63 -5.87
CA ILE A 26 -7.42 -8.37 -4.58
C ILE A 26 -8.82 -8.94 -4.28
N LEU A 27 -9.88 -8.16 -4.54
CA LEU A 27 -11.25 -8.62 -4.34
C LEU A 27 -11.62 -9.75 -5.32
N ALA A 28 -11.23 -9.64 -6.58
CA ALA A 28 -11.49 -10.66 -7.60
C ALA A 28 -10.76 -11.98 -7.30
N ASP A 29 -9.48 -11.91 -6.94
CA ASP A 29 -8.66 -13.06 -6.57
C ASP A 29 -9.28 -13.80 -5.36
N THR A 30 -9.64 -13.07 -4.30
CA THR A 30 -10.33 -13.64 -3.14
C THR A 30 -11.66 -14.30 -3.55
N PHE A 31 -12.43 -13.67 -4.43
CA PHE A 31 -13.70 -14.20 -4.92
C PHE A 31 -13.52 -15.50 -5.71
N PHE A 32 -12.57 -15.54 -6.66
CA PHE A 32 -12.33 -16.73 -7.48
C PHE A 32 -11.80 -17.91 -6.65
N VAL A 33 -10.85 -17.65 -5.75
CA VAL A 33 -10.28 -18.64 -4.86
C VAL A 33 -11.33 -19.19 -3.90
N SER A 34 -12.12 -18.34 -3.27
CA SER A 34 -13.15 -18.79 -2.32
C SER A 34 -14.26 -19.60 -2.99
N ASN A 35 -14.69 -19.20 -4.19
CA ASN A 35 -15.76 -19.90 -4.91
C ASN A 35 -15.35 -21.28 -5.44
N ARG A 36 -14.10 -21.43 -5.88
CA ARG A 36 -13.65 -22.69 -6.53
C ARG A 36 -12.94 -23.62 -5.56
N LEU A 37 -12.16 -23.09 -4.63
CA LEU A 37 -11.30 -23.86 -3.74
C LEU A 37 -11.81 -23.88 -2.29
N GLY A 38 -12.88 -23.14 -1.99
CA GLY A 38 -13.52 -23.13 -0.68
C GLY A 38 -12.61 -22.59 0.43
N ALA A 39 -12.84 -23.10 1.64
CA ALA A 39 -12.16 -22.64 2.86
C ALA A 39 -10.66 -22.92 2.86
N ASP A 40 -10.22 -24.04 2.29
CA ASP A 40 -8.80 -24.44 2.27
C ASP A 40 -7.96 -23.53 1.37
N GLY A 41 -8.50 -23.19 0.19
CA GLY A 41 -7.85 -22.25 -0.72
C GLY A 41 -7.72 -20.86 -0.10
N LEU A 42 -8.80 -20.40 0.56
CA LEU A 42 -8.80 -19.11 1.26
C LEU A 42 -7.85 -19.09 2.45
N ALA A 43 -7.76 -20.18 3.22
CA ALA A 43 -6.82 -20.32 4.34
C ALA A 43 -5.36 -20.25 3.85
N ALA A 44 -5.03 -20.95 2.78
CA ALA A 44 -3.69 -20.94 2.18
C ALA A 44 -3.31 -19.53 1.66
N LEU A 45 -4.26 -18.83 1.02
CA LEU A 45 -4.07 -17.45 0.56
C LEU A 45 -3.82 -16.52 1.74
N ASN A 46 -4.63 -16.61 2.80
CA ASN A 46 -4.50 -15.76 3.99
C ASN A 46 -3.16 -15.96 4.71
N LEU A 47 -2.66 -17.20 4.83
CA LEU A 47 -1.33 -17.48 5.40
C LEU A 47 -0.22 -16.83 4.57
N SER A 48 -0.40 -16.72 3.26
CA SER A 48 0.58 -16.15 2.35
C SER A 48 0.60 -14.61 2.33
N ILE A 49 -0.41 -13.93 2.90
CA ILE A 49 -0.54 -12.46 2.92
C ILE A 49 0.70 -11.79 3.54
N ALA A 50 1.27 -12.38 4.60
CA ALA A 50 2.43 -11.80 5.28
C ALA A 50 3.67 -11.72 4.36
N VAL A 51 3.91 -12.79 3.58
CA VAL A 51 5.03 -12.84 2.62
C VAL A 51 4.76 -11.88 1.46
N PHE A 52 3.53 -11.84 0.97
CA PHE A 52 3.12 -10.94 -0.09
C PHE A 52 3.25 -9.47 0.32
N GLY A 53 2.83 -9.13 1.54
CA GLY A 53 3.01 -7.80 2.12
C GLY A 53 4.48 -7.40 2.25
N LEU A 54 5.37 -8.34 2.59
CA LEU A 54 6.81 -8.09 2.68
C LEU A 54 7.43 -7.82 1.29
N ILE A 55 7.05 -8.60 0.28
CA ILE A 55 7.52 -8.41 -1.11
C ILE A 55 7.08 -7.04 -1.64
N ASN A 56 5.80 -6.70 -1.49
CA ASN A 56 5.26 -5.40 -1.92
C ASN A 56 5.85 -4.24 -1.12
N GLY A 57 6.00 -4.44 0.20
CA GLY A 57 6.63 -3.46 1.09
C GLY A 57 8.05 -3.10 0.66
N LEU A 58 8.88 -4.10 0.32
CA LEU A 58 10.21 -3.86 -0.21
C LEU A 58 10.21 -3.22 -1.59
N GLY A 59 9.26 -3.59 -2.45
CA GLY A 59 9.04 -2.91 -3.72
C GLY A 59 8.75 -1.41 -3.54
N MET A 60 7.88 -1.07 -2.58
CA MET A 60 7.59 0.32 -2.23
C MET A 60 8.78 1.02 -1.55
N LEU A 61 9.55 0.30 -0.71
CA LEU A 61 10.75 0.83 -0.07
C LEU A 61 11.75 1.36 -1.10
N PHE A 62 12.12 0.53 -2.05
CA PHE A 62 13.08 0.90 -3.09
C PHE A 62 12.47 1.83 -4.13
N GLY A 63 11.21 1.60 -4.49
CA GLY A 63 10.50 2.41 -5.49
C GLY A 63 10.24 3.83 -5.02
N ILE A 64 9.52 4.03 -3.93
CA ILE A 64 9.16 5.36 -3.41
C ILE A 64 10.40 6.04 -2.85
N GLY A 65 11.26 5.30 -2.12
CA GLY A 65 12.49 5.84 -1.55
C GLY A 65 13.44 6.37 -2.63
N GLY A 66 13.75 5.53 -3.61
CA GLY A 66 14.60 5.88 -4.75
C GLY A 66 14.00 7.01 -5.58
N ALA A 67 12.74 6.92 -5.98
CA ALA A 67 12.08 7.91 -6.82
C ALA A 67 11.96 9.29 -6.15
N THR A 68 11.75 9.35 -4.81
CA THR A 68 11.75 10.60 -4.05
C THR A 68 13.10 11.32 -4.18
N ARG A 69 14.19 10.61 -3.89
CA ARG A 69 15.53 11.20 -3.95
C ARG A 69 15.96 11.51 -5.38
N TYR A 70 15.64 10.64 -6.32
CA TYR A 70 15.82 10.92 -7.76
C TYR A 70 15.20 12.28 -8.14
N THR A 71 13.96 12.51 -7.74
CA THR A 71 13.26 13.75 -8.05
C THR A 71 13.90 14.98 -7.39
N ILE A 72 14.38 14.84 -6.14
CA ILE A 72 15.07 15.91 -5.42
C ILE A 72 16.36 16.29 -6.16
N PHE A 73 17.26 15.32 -6.43
CA PHE A 73 18.50 15.59 -7.16
C PHE A 73 18.26 16.19 -8.53
N ARG A 74 17.30 15.63 -9.27
CA ARG A 74 16.94 16.14 -10.60
C ARG A 74 16.40 17.56 -10.56
N SER A 75 15.62 17.91 -9.54
CA SER A 75 15.08 19.27 -9.39
C SER A 75 16.15 20.30 -8.95
N GLN A 76 17.27 19.81 -8.43
CA GLN A 76 18.47 20.60 -8.10
C GLN A 76 19.46 20.70 -9.28
N GLY A 77 19.19 20.01 -10.40
CA GLY A 77 20.08 19.99 -11.58
C GLY A 77 21.22 18.95 -11.49
N ASP A 78 21.24 18.13 -10.44
CA ASP A 78 22.23 17.03 -10.32
C ASP A 78 21.73 15.75 -11.03
N GLU A 79 21.95 15.70 -12.33
CA GLU A 79 21.54 14.55 -13.15
C GLU A 79 22.33 13.29 -12.79
N LYS A 80 23.64 13.43 -12.53
CA LYS A 80 24.49 12.28 -12.15
C LYS A 80 24.09 11.73 -10.79
N GLY A 81 23.75 12.57 -9.83
CA GLY A 81 23.21 12.16 -8.54
C GLY A 81 21.89 11.42 -8.67
N ALA A 82 21.00 11.91 -9.54
CA ALA A 82 19.72 11.27 -9.83
C ALA A 82 19.92 9.85 -10.45
N ASP A 83 20.81 9.71 -11.41
CA ASP A 83 21.10 8.42 -12.05
C ASP A 83 21.79 7.41 -11.09
N ARG A 84 22.64 7.89 -10.16
CA ARG A 84 23.19 7.06 -9.08
C ARG A 84 22.09 6.51 -8.18
N VAL A 85 21.13 7.33 -7.81
CA VAL A 85 19.98 6.93 -6.97
C VAL A 85 19.15 5.87 -7.69
N PHE A 86 18.86 6.04 -8.99
CA PHE A 86 18.15 5.04 -9.77
C PHE A 86 18.89 3.72 -9.83
N THR A 87 20.18 3.76 -10.15
CA THR A 87 21.03 2.55 -10.26
C THR A 87 21.09 1.82 -8.91
N ALA A 88 21.30 2.55 -7.81
CA ALA A 88 21.34 1.98 -6.47
C ALA A 88 19.99 1.35 -6.07
N ALA A 89 18.87 2.02 -6.34
CA ALA A 89 17.53 1.50 -6.07
C ALA A 89 17.24 0.23 -6.87
N LEU A 90 17.59 0.22 -8.16
CA LEU A 90 17.42 -0.94 -9.04
C LEU A 90 18.24 -2.15 -8.57
N LEU A 91 19.50 -1.96 -8.24
CA LEU A 91 20.37 -3.05 -7.75
C LEU A 91 19.89 -3.60 -6.41
N SER A 92 19.42 -2.72 -5.50
CA SER A 92 18.83 -3.15 -4.22
C SER A 92 17.54 -3.94 -4.43
N ALA A 93 16.69 -3.50 -5.34
CA ALA A 93 15.43 -4.17 -5.70
C ALA A 93 15.71 -5.56 -6.32
N LEU A 94 16.69 -5.64 -7.23
CA LEU A 94 17.12 -6.91 -7.82
C LEU A 94 17.71 -7.86 -6.78
N ALA A 95 18.58 -7.38 -5.90
CA ALA A 95 19.17 -8.18 -4.84
C ALA A 95 18.11 -8.75 -3.90
N ALA A 96 17.17 -7.90 -3.45
CA ALA A 96 16.04 -8.35 -2.62
C ALA A 96 15.16 -9.36 -3.36
N GLY A 97 14.82 -9.08 -4.62
CA GLY A 97 14.03 -9.99 -5.45
C GLY A 97 14.71 -11.35 -5.63
N LEU A 98 16.01 -11.37 -5.88
CA LEU A 98 16.79 -12.61 -5.99
C LEU A 98 16.85 -13.38 -4.66
N CYS A 99 16.93 -12.71 -3.51
CA CYS A 99 16.84 -13.37 -2.21
C CYS A 99 15.50 -14.10 -2.04
N PHE A 100 14.37 -13.47 -2.41
CA PHE A 100 13.07 -14.12 -2.38
C PHE A 100 12.93 -15.25 -3.39
N LEU A 101 13.48 -15.08 -4.59
CA LEU A 101 13.51 -16.13 -5.60
C LEU A 101 14.26 -17.36 -5.08
N CYS A 102 15.45 -17.17 -4.49
CA CYS A 102 16.21 -18.27 -3.86
C CYS A 102 15.42 -18.89 -2.72
N ALA A 103 14.77 -18.09 -1.85
CA ALA A 103 13.93 -18.60 -0.77
C ALA A 103 12.76 -19.45 -1.30
N GLY A 104 12.11 -19.01 -2.37
CA GLY A 104 11.03 -19.75 -3.04
C GLY A 104 11.47 -21.03 -3.73
N LEU A 105 12.68 -21.08 -4.23
CA LEU A 105 13.23 -22.28 -4.89
C LEU A 105 13.69 -23.34 -3.88
N PHE A 106 14.37 -22.92 -2.80
CA PHE A 106 15.06 -23.84 -1.89
C PHE A 106 14.29 -24.12 -0.59
N TRP A 107 13.48 -23.18 -0.07
CA TRP A 107 12.83 -23.29 1.25
C TRP A 107 11.34 -22.98 1.29
N PRO A 108 10.52 -23.24 0.25
CA PRO A 108 9.10 -22.84 0.24
C PRO A 108 8.31 -23.58 1.32
N GLU A 109 8.58 -24.85 1.58
CA GLU A 109 7.93 -25.67 2.58
C GLU A 109 8.27 -25.18 4.01
N SER A 110 9.53 -24.86 4.27
CA SER A 110 9.97 -24.34 5.57
C SER A 110 9.28 -23.01 5.89
N ILE A 111 9.12 -22.14 4.87
CA ILE A 111 8.40 -20.87 5.01
C ILE A 111 6.92 -21.12 5.28
N ALA A 112 6.27 -22.05 4.55
CA ALA A 112 4.88 -22.41 4.78
C ALA A 112 4.65 -22.92 6.21
N ARG A 113 5.52 -23.79 6.72
CA ARG A 113 5.47 -24.29 8.11
C ARG A 113 5.66 -23.16 9.13
N ALA A 114 6.60 -22.25 8.88
CA ALA A 114 6.85 -21.10 9.76
C ALA A 114 5.65 -20.14 9.82
N LEU A 115 4.83 -20.10 8.77
CA LEU A 115 3.57 -19.33 8.73
C LEU A 115 2.39 -20.07 9.39
N GLY A 116 2.60 -21.31 9.85
CA GLY A 116 1.58 -22.10 10.52
C GLY A 116 0.78 -23.03 9.59
N ALA A 117 1.27 -23.32 8.38
CA ALA A 117 0.64 -24.30 7.51
C ALA A 117 0.95 -25.74 8.00
N GLU A 118 -0.10 -26.53 8.28
CA GLU A 118 0.00 -27.91 8.76
C GLU A 118 -0.93 -28.83 7.97
N GLY A 119 -0.69 -30.14 8.08
CA GLY A 119 -1.54 -31.16 7.49
C GLY A 119 -1.80 -30.97 6.00
N HIS A 120 -3.07 -31.00 5.57
CA HIS A 120 -3.50 -30.88 4.17
C HIS A 120 -3.31 -29.47 3.59
N LEU A 121 -3.18 -28.43 4.43
CA LEU A 121 -2.91 -27.07 3.96
C LEU A 121 -1.46 -26.85 3.55
N LEU A 122 -0.51 -27.63 4.10
CA LEU A 122 0.92 -27.46 3.83
C LEU A 122 1.28 -27.55 2.35
N PRO A 123 0.85 -28.58 1.58
CA PRO A 123 1.18 -28.65 0.15
C PRO A 123 0.54 -27.51 -0.65
N LEU A 124 -0.67 -27.05 -0.30
CA LEU A 124 -1.35 -25.94 -0.95
C LEU A 124 -0.60 -24.63 -0.72
N CYS A 125 -0.28 -24.32 0.54
CA CYS A 125 0.52 -23.15 0.89
C CYS A 125 1.91 -23.17 0.24
N THR A 126 2.58 -24.33 0.22
CA THR A 126 3.91 -24.48 -0.37
C THR A 126 3.87 -24.20 -1.86
N ALA A 127 2.88 -24.74 -2.60
CA ALA A 127 2.74 -24.48 -4.03
C ALA A 127 2.46 -23.00 -4.34
N TYR A 128 1.58 -22.38 -3.58
CA TYR A 128 1.25 -20.96 -3.71
C TYR A 128 2.47 -20.08 -3.42
N LEU A 129 3.11 -20.27 -2.25
CA LEU A 129 4.28 -19.49 -1.83
C LEU A 129 5.46 -19.66 -2.77
N LYS A 130 5.73 -20.88 -3.23
CA LYS A 130 6.79 -21.13 -4.21
C LYS A 130 6.59 -20.28 -5.46
N THR A 131 5.37 -20.27 -5.99
CA THR A 131 5.04 -19.50 -7.19
C THR A 131 5.20 -17.99 -6.94
N VAL A 132 4.60 -17.44 -5.88
CA VAL A 132 4.67 -16.00 -5.56
C VAL A 132 6.11 -15.57 -5.31
N LEU A 133 6.89 -16.35 -4.57
CA LEU A 133 8.30 -16.05 -4.29
C LEU A 133 9.17 -16.08 -5.57
N CYS A 134 8.88 -16.97 -6.52
CA CYS A 134 9.56 -16.99 -7.80
C CYS A 134 9.31 -15.72 -8.63
N PHE A 135 8.12 -15.12 -8.50
CA PHE A 135 7.79 -13.86 -9.15
C PHE A 135 8.15 -12.61 -8.31
N ALA A 136 8.70 -12.76 -7.10
CA ALA A 136 9.06 -11.64 -6.24
C ALA A 136 9.96 -10.59 -6.92
N PRO A 137 10.96 -10.93 -7.75
CA PRO A 137 11.73 -9.93 -8.51
C PRO A 137 10.83 -9.05 -9.37
N CYS A 138 9.81 -9.64 -10.02
CA CYS A 138 8.89 -8.91 -10.88
C CYS A 138 7.99 -7.97 -10.08
N PHE A 139 7.49 -8.38 -8.91
CA PHE A 139 6.72 -7.52 -8.01
C PHE A 139 7.53 -6.30 -7.56
N ILE A 140 8.74 -6.53 -7.03
CA ILE A 140 9.61 -5.48 -6.51
C ILE A 140 10.01 -4.49 -7.62
N LEU A 141 10.41 -5.00 -8.78
CA LEU A 141 10.77 -4.16 -9.93
C LEU A 141 9.59 -3.39 -10.49
N ASN A 142 8.39 -3.98 -10.51
CA ASN A 142 7.19 -3.31 -10.96
C ASN A 142 6.84 -2.09 -10.09
N HIS A 143 6.88 -2.25 -8.75
CA HIS A 143 6.69 -1.12 -7.83
C HIS A 143 7.76 -0.04 -8.01
N LEU A 144 9.03 -0.43 -8.18
CA LEU A 144 10.12 0.49 -8.42
C LEU A 144 9.88 1.28 -9.71
N LEU A 145 9.63 0.60 -10.82
CA LEU A 145 9.49 1.24 -12.12
C LEU A 145 8.28 2.17 -12.19
N MET A 146 7.14 1.75 -11.60
CA MET A 146 5.95 2.60 -11.50
C MET A 146 6.21 3.87 -10.67
N ALA A 147 6.98 3.80 -9.58
CA ALA A 147 7.35 4.97 -8.80
C ALA A 147 8.25 5.91 -9.61
N PHE A 148 9.25 5.38 -10.31
CA PHE A 148 10.13 6.19 -11.17
C PHE A 148 9.38 6.80 -12.34
N LEU A 149 8.45 6.09 -13.00
CA LEU A 149 7.60 6.65 -14.06
C LEU A 149 6.81 7.87 -13.61
N ARG A 150 6.17 7.79 -12.43
CA ARG A 150 5.43 8.92 -11.85
C ARG A 150 6.35 10.10 -11.58
N ASN A 151 7.53 9.84 -11.05
CA ASN A 151 8.51 10.85 -10.68
C ASN A 151 9.23 11.45 -11.91
N ASP A 152 9.32 10.70 -13.00
CA ASP A 152 9.89 11.17 -14.28
C ASP A 152 8.87 11.90 -15.18
N GLY A 153 7.67 12.17 -14.67
CA GLY A 153 6.66 12.99 -15.35
C GLY A 153 5.65 12.22 -16.20
N ASN A 154 5.62 10.89 -16.11
CA ASN A 154 4.69 10.06 -16.88
C ASN A 154 3.69 9.25 -16.00
N PRO A 155 2.83 9.93 -15.20
CA PRO A 155 1.85 9.25 -14.36
C PRO A 155 0.79 8.48 -15.16
N ARG A 156 0.55 8.87 -16.43
CA ARG A 156 -0.39 8.15 -17.31
C ARG A 156 0.08 6.73 -17.60
N LEU A 157 1.36 6.57 -17.96
CA LEU A 157 1.90 5.25 -18.24
C LEU A 157 1.96 4.38 -16.98
N ALA A 158 2.28 4.96 -15.82
CA ALA A 158 2.22 4.25 -14.54
C ALA A 158 0.80 3.73 -14.25
N MET A 159 -0.23 4.56 -14.45
CA MET A 159 -1.63 4.13 -14.32
C MET A 159 -1.97 3.02 -15.32
N CYS A 160 -1.62 3.19 -16.60
CA CYS A 160 -1.88 2.17 -17.62
C CYS A 160 -1.21 0.83 -17.29
N ALA A 161 0.02 0.85 -16.77
CA ALA A 161 0.73 -0.35 -16.35
C ALA A 161 0.03 -1.04 -15.17
N MET A 162 -0.43 -0.27 -14.17
CA MET A 162 -1.20 -0.81 -13.04
C MET A 162 -2.50 -1.44 -13.52
N LEU A 163 -3.28 -0.73 -14.33
CA LEU A 163 -4.57 -1.24 -14.85
C LEU A 163 -4.37 -2.45 -15.75
N ALA A 164 -3.36 -2.44 -16.63
CA ALA A 164 -3.05 -3.59 -17.48
C ALA A 164 -2.70 -4.84 -16.65
N GLY A 165 -1.86 -4.68 -15.61
CA GLY A 165 -1.55 -5.77 -14.68
C GLY A 165 -2.79 -6.26 -13.94
N SER A 166 -3.61 -5.34 -13.43
CA SER A 166 -4.84 -5.68 -12.69
C SER A 166 -5.88 -6.39 -13.55
N LEU A 167 -6.16 -5.88 -14.75
CA LEU A 167 -7.11 -6.50 -15.67
C LEU A 167 -6.62 -7.86 -16.16
N ALA A 168 -5.31 -7.97 -16.44
CA ALA A 168 -4.71 -9.23 -16.83
C ALA A 168 -4.77 -10.27 -15.69
N ASN A 169 -4.53 -9.87 -14.44
CA ASN A 169 -4.68 -10.77 -13.30
C ASN A 169 -6.10 -11.32 -13.21
N ILE A 170 -7.13 -10.46 -13.21
CA ILE A 170 -8.54 -10.89 -13.16
C ILE A 170 -8.88 -11.87 -14.30
N ALA A 171 -8.42 -11.56 -15.53
CA ALA A 171 -8.66 -12.43 -16.68
C ALA A 171 -7.92 -13.77 -16.58
N LEU A 172 -6.68 -13.77 -16.10
CA LEU A 172 -5.85 -14.96 -15.92
C LEU A 172 -6.34 -15.80 -14.73
N ASP A 173 -6.80 -15.19 -13.63
CA ASP A 173 -7.44 -15.90 -12.51
C ASP A 173 -8.65 -16.69 -13.01
N TYR A 174 -9.54 -16.04 -13.74
CA TYR A 174 -10.68 -16.72 -14.33
C TYR A 174 -10.23 -17.88 -15.22
N LEU A 175 -9.28 -17.63 -16.13
CA LEU A 175 -8.80 -18.62 -17.10
C LEU A 175 -8.14 -19.83 -16.42
N PHE A 176 -7.26 -19.58 -15.44
CA PHE A 176 -6.48 -20.65 -14.81
C PHE A 176 -7.27 -21.43 -13.77
N VAL A 177 -8.17 -20.76 -13.04
CA VAL A 177 -8.93 -21.39 -11.96
C VAL A 177 -10.14 -22.16 -12.50
N TYR A 178 -10.84 -21.64 -13.52
CA TYR A 178 -12.07 -22.27 -14.03
C TYR A 178 -11.84 -23.16 -15.26
N PRO A 179 -11.48 -22.64 -16.47
CA PRO A 179 -11.36 -23.49 -17.65
C PRO A 179 -10.19 -24.48 -17.59
N LEU A 180 -9.05 -24.06 -17.00
CA LEU A 180 -7.85 -24.90 -16.94
C LEU A 180 -7.75 -25.72 -15.65
N ASP A 181 -8.63 -25.49 -14.67
CA ASP A 181 -8.73 -26.21 -13.40
C ASP A 181 -7.37 -26.38 -12.66
N MET A 182 -6.52 -25.32 -12.73
CA MET A 182 -5.19 -25.33 -12.12
C MET A 182 -5.22 -25.10 -10.61
N GLY A 183 -6.40 -24.90 -10.02
CA GLY A 183 -6.58 -24.69 -8.59
C GLY A 183 -5.82 -23.49 -8.05
N LEU A 184 -5.28 -23.63 -6.83
CA LEU A 184 -4.53 -22.55 -6.15
C LEU A 184 -3.23 -22.17 -6.87
N PHE A 185 -2.59 -23.12 -7.57
CA PHE A 185 -1.43 -22.84 -8.39
C PHE A 185 -1.77 -21.88 -9.54
N GLY A 186 -2.96 -22.05 -10.16
CA GLY A 186 -3.44 -21.14 -11.20
C GLY A 186 -3.61 -19.72 -10.71
N ALA A 187 -4.24 -19.54 -9.54
CA ALA A 187 -4.38 -18.22 -8.90
C ALA A 187 -3.01 -17.57 -8.58
N ALA A 188 -2.07 -18.36 -8.01
CA ALA A 188 -0.72 -17.88 -7.75
C ALA A 188 0.02 -17.47 -9.04
N LEU A 189 -0.17 -18.23 -10.12
CA LEU A 189 0.45 -17.95 -11.41
C LEU A 189 -0.13 -16.67 -12.04
N ALA A 190 -1.44 -16.48 -12.00
CA ALA A 190 -2.10 -15.26 -12.46
C ALA A 190 -1.60 -14.02 -11.71
N THR A 191 -1.54 -14.13 -10.37
CA THR A 191 -1.01 -13.09 -9.50
C THR A 191 0.46 -12.78 -9.80
N GLY A 192 1.28 -13.80 -10.09
CA GLY A 192 2.69 -13.64 -10.46
C GLY A 192 2.91 -13.02 -11.85
N LEU A 193 2.03 -13.31 -12.82
CA LEU A 193 2.13 -12.78 -14.19
C LEU A 193 1.67 -11.31 -14.27
N ALA A 194 0.78 -10.86 -13.41
CA ALA A 194 0.29 -9.48 -13.40
C ALA A 194 1.42 -8.42 -13.33
N PRO A 195 2.40 -8.50 -12.41
CA PRO A 195 3.52 -7.57 -12.38
C PRO A 195 4.45 -7.70 -13.60
N VAL A 196 4.54 -8.87 -14.23
CA VAL A 196 5.30 -9.04 -15.49
C VAL A 196 4.67 -8.21 -16.60
N ILE A 197 3.35 -8.25 -16.72
CA ILE A 197 2.60 -7.42 -17.70
C ILE A 197 2.75 -5.94 -17.37
N GLY A 198 2.63 -5.57 -16.08
CA GLY A 198 2.88 -4.20 -15.62
C GLY A 198 4.28 -3.71 -15.97
N LEU A 199 5.32 -4.55 -15.77
CA LEU A 199 6.70 -4.25 -16.16
C LEU A 199 6.86 -4.09 -17.67
N ALA A 200 6.24 -4.95 -18.48
CA ALA A 200 6.27 -4.85 -19.94
C ALA A 200 5.70 -3.50 -20.40
N VAL A 201 4.55 -3.08 -19.87
CA VAL A 201 3.97 -1.76 -20.18
C VAL A 201 4.84 -0.62 -19.67
N SER A 202 5.38 -0.73 -18.46
CA SER A 202 6.25 0.31 -17.87
C SER A 202 7.55 0.47 -18.62
N SER A 203 8.13 -0.62 -19.14
CA SER A 203 9.38 -0.60 -19.91
C SER A 203 9.28 0.17 -21.22
N LEU A 204 8.07 0.39 -21.76
CA LEU A 204 7.86 1.25 -22.92
C LEU A 204 8.43 2.66 -22.73
N HIS A 205 8.48 3.17 -21.50
CA HIS A 205 9.10 4.47 -21.21
C HIS A 205 10.59 4.49 -21.49
N ILE A 206 11.26 3.40 -21.19
CA ILE A 206 12.71 3.21 -21.42
C ILE A 206 12.96 2.97 -22.91
N VAL A 207 12.22 2.02 -23.51
CA VAL A 207 12.40 1.62 -24.91
C VAL A 207 12.11 2.78 -25.89
N THR A 208 11.13 3.63 -25.56
CA THR A 208 10.81 4.82 -26.39
C THR A 208 11.74 6.00 -26.17
N GLY A 209 12.82 5.85 -25.38
CA GLY A 209 13.80 6.89 -25.11
C GLY A 209 13.26 8.09 -24.33
N ARG A 210 12.12 7.93 -23.63
CA ARG A 210 11.50 9.01 -22.84
C ARG A 210 11.99 9.04 -21.40
N ALA A 211 12.64 7.97 -20.94
CA ALA A 211 13.21 7.89 -19.60
C ALA A 211 14.38 8.85 -19.47
N ARG A 212 14.38 9.60 -18.35
CA ARG A 212 15.46 10.52 -18.00
C ARG A 212 16.37 9.96 -16.92
N PHE A 213 16.14 8.74 -16.50
CA PHE A 213 16.99 7.99 -15.57
C PHE A 213 17.81 6.97 -16.35
N HIS A 214 19.10 6.92 -16.03
CA HIS A 214 20.05 6.05 -16.74
C HIS A 214 20.85 5.21 -15.76
N LEU A 215 21.35 4.06 -16.24
CA LEU A 215 22.24 3.24 -15.47
C LEU A 215 23.66 3.80 -15.55
N ILE A 216 24.30 3.95 -14.40
CA ILE A 216 25.69 4.38 -14.32
C ILE A 216 26.49 3.38 -13.48
N ARG A 217 27.78 3.21 -13.87
CA ARG A 217 28.68 2.28 -13.18
C ARG A 217 29.50 2.94 -12.07
N ASP A 218 29.65 4.27 -12.12
CA ASP A 218 30.56 4.99 -11.24
C ASP A 218 29.88 5.50 -9.96
N GLY A 219 30.54 5.32 -8.82
CA GLY A 219 30.21 6.01 -7.58
C GLY A 219 29.12 5.38 -6.71
N LEU A 220 28.81 4.08 -6.89
CA LEU A 220 27.91 3.35 -6.00
C LEU A 220 28.55 3.12 -4.63
N ARG A 221 28.10 3.81 -3.60
CA ARG A 221 28.54 3.64 -2.22
C ARG A 221 27.45 2.96 -1.40
N LEU A 222 27.76 1.88 -0.70
CA LEU A 222 26.85 1.17 0.22
C LEU A 222 26.15 2.11 1.22
N ARG A 223 26.84 3.15 1.67
CA ARG A 223 26.29 4.17 2.58
C ARG A 223 25.16 4.99 1.95
N GLU A 224 25.15 5.15 0.63
CA GLU A 224 24.11 5.87 -0.09
C GLU A 224 22.85 5.04 -0.27
N LEU A 225 22.96 3.70 -0.31
CA LEU A 225 21.82 2.78 -0.33
C LEU A 225 20.86 3.04 0.85
N GLY A 226 21.38 3.07 2.08
CA GLY A 226 20.56 3.34 3.27
C GLY A 226 19.87 4.71 3.26
N ARG A 227 20.53 5.75 2.73
CA ARG A 227 19.94 7.07 2.58
C ARG A 227 18.86 7.12 1.50
N ASN A 228 19.01 6.34 0.45
CA ASN A 228 18.08 6.31 -0.68
C ASN A 228 16.76 5.60 -0.33
N VAL A 229 16.79 4.61 0.57
CA VAL A 229 15.58 3.88 0.97
C VAL A 229 14.76 4.59 2.06
N GLY A 230 15.38 5.50 2.81
CA GLY A 230 14.72 6.18 3.94
C GLY A 230 13.31 6.70 3.63
N PRO A 231 13.11 7.51 2.56
CA PRO A 231 11.79 8.03 2.22
C PRO A 231 10.72 6.96 1.89
N GLY A 232 11.14 5.76 1.50
CA GLY A 232 10.23 4.63 1.22
C GLY A 232 9.83 3.82 2.46
N LEU A 233 10.52 4.03 3.61
CA LEU A 233 10.34 3.19 4.79
C LEU A 233 8.92 3.26 5.35
N SER A 234 8.29 4.43 5.35
CA SER A 234 6.90 4.60 5.80
C SER A 234 5.91 3.82 4.93
N ALA A 235 6.13 3.74 3.62
CA ALA A 235 5.28 2.98 2.71
C ALA A 235 5.47 1.47 2.91
N CYS A 236 6.71 1.02 3.12
CA CYS A 236 7.01 -0.37 3.45
C CYS A 236 6.31 -0.79 4.76
N VAL A 237 6.42 0.01 5.80
CA VAL A 237 5.77 -0.26 7.10
C VAL A 237 4.26 -0.28 6.94
N ASN A 238 3.65 0.63 6.19
CA ASN A 238 2.20 0.62 5.96
C ASN A 238 1.75 -0.66 5.25
N GLU A 239 2.51 -1.12 4.26
CA GLU A 239 2.17 -2.35 3.52
C GLU A 239 2.28 -3.60 4.41
N CYS A 240 3.37 -3.75 5.15
CA CYS A 240 3.57 -4.86 6.08
C CYS A 240 2.55 -4.85 7.23
N SER A 241 2.13 -3.66 7.66
CA SER A 241 1.20 -3.50 8.79
C SER A 241 -0.23 -3.88 8.46
N SER A 242 -0.65 -3.76 7.19
CA SER A 242 -2.04 -4.04 6.78
C SER A 242 -2.46 -5.48 7.11
N GLY A 243 -1.58 -6.45 6.85
CA GLY A 243 -1.79 -7.84 7.22
C GLY A 243 -1.87 -8.06 8.74
N MET A 244 -1.03 -7.34 9.52
CA MET A 244 -1.05 -7.43 10.98
C MET A 244 -2.35 -6.90 11.57
N VAL A 245 -2.87 -5.78 11.07
CA VAL A 245 -4.16 -5.23 11.47
C VAL A 245 -5.28 -6.25 11.23
N LEU A 246 -5.31 -6.88 10.06
CA LEU A 246 -6.29 -7.91 9.73
C LEU A 246 -6.26 -9.07 10.73
N VAL A 247 -5.08 -9.58 11.06
CA VAL A 247 -4.91 -10.67 12.01
C VAL A 247 -5.37 -10.27 13.42
N VAL A 248 -4.97 -9.10 13.90
CA VAL A 248 -5.35 -8.61 15.24
C VAL A 248 -6.86 -8.48 15.38
N PHE A 249 -7.53 -7.84 14.42
CA PHE A 249 -8.98 -7.69 14.48
C PHE A 249 -9.70 -9.03 14.37
N ASN A 250 -9.27 -9.93 13.49
CA ASN A 250 -9.85 -11.27 13.36
C ASN A 250 -9.74 -12.05 14.68
N LEU A 251 -8.57 -12.04 15.32
CA LEU A 251 -8.37 -12.74 16.61
C LEU A 251 -9.23 -12.17 17.74
N LEU A 252 -9.32 -10.84 17.83
CA LEU A 252 -10.13 -10.19 18.86
C LEU A 252 -11.62 -10.46 18.65
N LEU A 253 -12.11 -10.33 17.41
CA LEU A 253 -13.52 -10.57 17.09
C LEU A 253 -13.89 -12.04 17.17
N LEU A 254 -12.97 -12.96 16.82
CA LEU A 254 -13.19 -14.38 17.04
C LEU A 254 -13.42 -14.70 18.52
N ARG A 255 -12.63 -14.09 19.42
CA ARG A 255 -12.76 -14.30 20.86
C ARG A 255 -14.01 -13.66 21.48
N THR A 256 -14.48 -12.56 20.92
CA THR A 256 -15.55 -11.74 21.53
C THR A 256 -16.93 -11.96 20.90
N ALA A 257 -16.98 -12.26 19.61
CA ALA A 257 -18.23 -12.43 18.83
C ALA A 257 -18.25 -13.71 17.97
N GLY A 258 -17.25 -14.60 18.14
CA GLY A 258 -17.17 -15.87 17.40
C GLY A 258 -16.95 -15.71 15.90
N SER A 259 -17.32 -16.73 15.13
CA SER A 259 -17.18 -16.75 13.65
C SER A 259 -17.97 -15.64 12.96
N THR A 260 -19.14 -15.29 13.49
CA THR A 260 -19.98 -14.20 12.94
C THR A 260 -19.28 -12.84 13.07
N GLY A 261 -18.54 -12.61 14.17
CA GLY A 261 -17.72 -11.41 14.34
C GLY A 261 -16.60 -11.31 13.32
N VAL A 262 -15.93 -12.43 13.01
CA VAL A 262 -14.89 -12.49 11.97
C VAL A 262 -15.49 -12.23 10.59
N ALA A 263 -16.65 -12.82 10.28
CA ALA A 263 -17.37 -12.59 9.02
C ALA A 263 -17.79 -11.11 8.87
N ALA A 264 -18.31 -10.50 9.94
CA ALA A 264 -18.66 -9.07 9.97
C ALA A 264 -17.44 -8.19 9.69
N TYR A 265 -16.28 -8.50 10.29
CA TYR A 265 -15.05 -7.78 10.01
C TYR A 265 -14.55 -7.99 8.58
N GLY A 266 -14.71 -9.17 8.02
CA GLY A 266 -14.38 -9.44 6.62
C GLY A 266 -15.12 -8.48 5.67
N ILE A 267 -16.41 -8.21 5.91
CA ILE A 267 -17.20 -7.24 5.14
C ILE A 267 -16.62 -5.84 5.30
N VAL A 268 -16.42 -5.39 6.55
CA VAL A 268 -15.88 -4.06 6.84
C VAL A 268 -14.47 -3.88 6.25
N ALA A 269 -13.61 -4.90 6.37
CA ALA A 269 -12.23 -4.86 5.86
C ALA A 269 -12.17 -4.78 4.33
N ASN A 270 -13.01 -5.53 3.62
CA ASN A 270 -13.09 -5.47 2.15
C ASN A 270 -13.53 -4.09 1.66
N LEU A 271 -14.54 -3.49 2.28
CA LEU A 271 -14.96 -2.13 1.96
C LEU A 271 -13.87 -1.11 2.31
N ALA A 272 -13.22 -1.28 3.47
CA ALA A 272 -12.11 -0.43 3.91
C ALA A 272 -10.91 -0.49 2.94
N LEU A 273 -10.59 -1.67 2.38
CA LEU A 273 -9.50 -1.86 1.42
C LEU A 273 -9.68 -0.99 0.17
N VAL A 274 -10.90 -0.93 -0.38
CA VAL A 274 -11.22 -0.08 -1.54
C VAL A 274 -11.03 1.40 -1.19
N VAL A 275 -11.48 1.83 -0.02
CA VAL A 275 -11.35 3.22 0.41
C VAL A 275 -9.89 3.57 0.70
N LEU A 276 -9.13 2.67 1.36
CA LEU A 276 -7.69 2.85 1.61
C LEU A 276 -6.90 2.99 0.31
N SER A 277 -7.29 2.29 -0.75
CA SER A 277 -6.63 2.40 -2.05
C SER A 277 -6.75 3.81 -2.65
N VAL A 278 -7.87 4.51 -2.42
CA VAL A 278 -8.04 5.91 -2.82
C VAL A 278 -7.04 6.81 -2.12
N PHE A 279 -6.90 6.69 -0.80
CA PHE A 279 -5.95 7.51 -0.03
C PHE A 279 -4.49 7.17 -0.34
N THR A 280 -4.19 5.90 -0.58
CA THR A 280 -2.86 5.47 -1.08
C THR A 280 -2.57 6.08 -2.45
N GLY A 281 -3.53 6.06 -3.36
CA GLY A 281 -3.42 6.70 -4.66
C GLY A 281 -3.19 8.21 -4.57
N MET A 282 -3.90 8.89 -3.66
CA MET A 282 -3.68 10.32 -3.39
C MET A 282 -2.26 10.58 -2.90
N SER A 283 -1.78 9.78 -1.93
CA SER A 283 -0.44 9.87 -1.36
C SER A 283 0.64 9.67 -2.43
N GLN A 284 0.51 8.62 -3.24
CA GLN A 284 1.45 8.31 -4.33
C GLN A 284 1.40 9.34 -5.48
N GLY A 285 0.24 9.96 -5.71
CA GLY A 285 0.08 10.99 -6.74
C GLY A 285 0.69 12.34 -6.33
N ILE A 286 0.58 12.71 -5.07
CA ILE A 286 1.12 14.00 -4.58
C ILE A 286 2.63 13.94 -4.32
N GLN A 287 3.18 12.78 -3.98
CA GLN A 287 4.57 12.58 -3.57
C GLN A 287 5.58 13.12 -4.61
N PRO A 288 5.46 12.84 -5.94
CA PRO A 288 6.38 13.40 -6.94
C PRO A 288 6.38 14.92 -7.00
N LEU A 289 5.20 15.53 -6.80
CA LEU A 289 5.04 16.98 -6.83
C LEU A 289 5.68 17.63 -5.60
N LEU A 290 5.46 17.03 -4.42
CA LEU A 290 6.08 17.48 -3.15
C LEU A 290 7.61 17.37 -3.22
N SER A 291 8.15 16.24 -3.70
CA SER A 291 9.60 16.04 -3.81
C SER A 291 10.24 17.02 -4.79
N ARG A 292 9.56 17.34 -5.90
CA ARG A 292 10.01 18.33 -6.87
C ARG A 292 10.03 19.75 -6.29
N ALA A 293 8.95 20.15 -5.62
CA ALA A 293 8.86 21.46 -4.99
C ALA A 293 9.89 21.63 -3.87
N TYR A 294 10.05 20.59 -3.05
CA TYR A 294 11.04 20.55 -1.97
C TYR A 294 12.48 20.65 -2.50
N GLY A 295 12.82 19.86 -3.54
CA GLY A 295 14.16 19.88 -4.13
C GLY A 295 14.54 21.22 -4.76
N ARG A 296 13.56 22.00 -5.25
CA ARG A 296 13.75 23.39 -5.71
C ARG A 296 13.82 24.43 -4.58
N GLY A 297 13.62 24.02 -3.33
CA GLY A 297 13.56 24.94 -2.20
C GLY A 297 12.26 25.75 -2.11
N ASP A 298 11.24 25.47 -2.94
CA ASP A 298 9.98 26.21 -2.97
C ASP A 298 9.04 25.78 -1.84
N ARG A 299 9.24 26.43 -0.67
CA ARG A 299 8.42 26.16 0.52
C ARG A 299 6.96 26.54 0.33
N LYS A 300 6.66 27.58 -0.46
CA LYS A 300 5.28 28.05 -0.71
C LYS A 300 4.53 27.03 -1.56
N GLU A 301 5.15 26.56 -2.63
CA GLU A 301 4.56 25.52 -3.49
C GLU A 301 4.36 24.21 -2.71
N THR A 302 5.35 23.78 -1.93
CA THR A 302 5.27 22.57 -1.09
C THR A 302 4.10 22.64 -0.09
N ALA A 303 3.95 23.79 0.61
CA ALA A 303 2.82 23.98 1.54
C ALA A 303 1.46 24.02 0.81
N THR A 304 1.41 24.66 -0.36
CA THR A 304 0.19 24.74 -1.18
C THR A 304 -0.26 23.37 -1.67
N LEU A 305 0.69 22.54 -2.13
CA LEU A 305 0.41 21.15 -2.55
C LEU A 305 -0.13 20.31 -1.41
N LEU A 306 0.51 20.38 -0.24
CA LEU A 306 0.02 19.67 0.94
C LEU A 306 -1.39 20.12 1.31
N ARG A 307 -1.64 21.44 1.38
CA ARG A 307 -2.97 21.98 1.68
C ARG A 307 -4.04 21.49 0.70
N LYS A 308 -3.76 21.52 -0.61
CA LYS A 308 -4.69 20.99 -1.63
C LYS A 308 -4.99 19.51 -1.42
N GLY A 309 -3.94 18.71 -1.13
CA GLY A 309 -4.11 17.29 -0.82
C GLY A 309 -4.97 17.07 0.42
N LEU A 310 -4.71 17.81 1.50
CA LEU A 310 -5.46 17.71 2.76
C LEU A 310 -6.94 18.12 2.60
N VAL A 311 -7.24 19.18 1.83
CA VAL A 311 -8.62 19.57 1.53
C VAL A 311 -9.34 18.49 0.72
N LEU A 312 -8.69 17.96 -0.32
CA LEU A 312 -9.26 16.89 -1.13
C LEU A 312 -9.49 15.63 -0.28
N SER A 313 -8.51 15.23 0.53
CA SER A 313 -8.64 14.03 1.38
C SER A 313 -9.71 14.19 2.45
N GLY A 314 -9.88 15.38 3.01
CA GLY A 314 -10.97 15.68 3.94
C GLY A 314 -12.34 15.55 3.29
N GLY A 315 -12.49 16.06 2.05
CA GLY A 315 -13.72 15.91 1.27
C GLY A 315 -14.04 14.44 0.96
N VAL A 316 -13.03 13.65 0.55
CA VAL A 316 -13.19 12.21 0.31
C VAL A 316 -13.55 11.48 1.61
N GLY A 317 -12.85 11.78 2.72
CA GLY A 317 -13.13 11.16 4.02
C GLY A 317 -14.56 11.44 4.50
N LEU A 318 -15.04 12.67 4.32
CA LEU A 318 -16.43 13.05 4.65
C LEU A 318 -17.44 12.31 3.77
N ALA A 319 -17.21 12.23 2.45
CA ALA A 319 -18.06 11.51 1.53
C ALA A 319 -18.13 10.01 1.89
N VAL A 320 -17.00 9.39 2.19
CA VAL A 320 -16.88 7.98 2.62
C VAL A 320 -17.67 7.74 3.91
N LEU A 321 -17.48 8.59 4.92
CA LEU A 321 -18.21 8.48 6.18
C LEU A 321 -19.72 8.66 5.98
N THR A 322 -20.13 9.65 5.20
CA THR A 322 -21.56 9.89 4.90
C THR A 322 -22.17 8.66 4.20
N THR A 323 -21.46 8.08 3.23
CA THR A 323 -21.90 6.85 2.55
C THR A 323 -22.02 5.68 3.54
N ALA A 324 -21.02 5.50 4.41
CA ALA A 324 -21.07 4.44 5.41
C ALA A 324 -22.21 4.61 6.42
N LEU A 325 -22.53 5.84 6.82
CA LEU A 325 -23.65 6.10 7.74
C LEU A 325 -25.02 5.87 7.10
N LEU A 326 -25.20 6.30 5.86
CA LEU A 326 -26.50 6.27 5.18
C LEU A 326 -26.76 4.93 4.47
N ALA A 327 -25.73 4.33 3.87
CA ALA A 327 -25.88 3.13 3.03
C ALA A 327 -25.38 1.84 3.70
N ALA A 328 -25.04 1.86 5.02
CA ALA A 328 -24.55 0.67 5.71
C ALA A 328 -25.46 -0.57 5.51
N PRO A 329 -26.79 -0.49 5.67
CA PRO A 329 -27.65 -1.66 5.49
C PRO A 329 -27.54 -2.26 4.08
N THR A 330 -27.54 -1.42 3.06
CA THR A 330 -27.44 -1.85 1.65
C THR A 330 -26.05 -2.40 1.34
N LEU A 331 -24.98 -1.75 1.80
CA LEU A 331 -23.62 -2.20 1.56
C LEU A 331 -23.34 -3.57 2.21
N VAL A 332 -23.83 -3.77 3.42
CA VAL A 332 -23.66 -5.04 4.14
C VAL A 332 -24.50 -6.14 3.50
N SER A 333 -25.74 -5.84 3.07
CA SER A 333 -26.62 -6.84 2.45
C SER A 333 -26.04 -7.43 1.15
N TRP A 334 -25.19 -6.71 0.44
CA TRP A 334 -24.51 -7.25 -0.75
C TRP A 334 -23.55 -8.43 -0.42
N PHE A 335 -23.07 -8.49 0.82
CA PHE A 335 -22.17 -9.55 1.29
C PHE A 335 -22.88 -10.59 2.17
N ASN A 336 -24.05 -10.28 2.69
CA ASN A 336 -24.86 -11.15 3.55
C ASN A 336 -25.93 -11.87 2.71
N SER A 337 -25.49 -12.80 1.84
CA SER A 337 -26.40 -13.55 0.93
C SER A 337 -27.34 -14.49 1.65
N GLU A 338 -26.98 -14.97 2.84
CA GLU A 338 -27.77 -15.87 3.67
C GLU A 338 -28.84 -15.13 4.51
N GLY A 339 -28.73 -13.80 4.59
CA GLY A 339 -29.68 -12.97 5.36
C GLY A 339 -29.59 -13.15 6.86
N ASP A 340 -28.41 -13.52 7.40
CA ASP A 340 -28.19 -13.67 8.84
C ASP A 340 -28.36 -12.31 9.54
N PRO A 341 -29.38 -12.15 10.45
CA PRO A 341 -29.64 -10.89 11.12
C PRO A 341 -28.53 -10.45 12.07
N LEU A 342 -27.79 -11.41 12.69
CA LEU A 342 -26.70 -11.11 13.61
C LEU A 342 -25.51 -10.58 12.84
N LEU A 343 -25.14 -11.24 11.73
CA LEU A 343 -24.10 -10.78 10.82
C LEU A 343 -24.42 -9.37 10.30
N GLN A 344 -25.66 -9.15 9.86
CA GLN A 344 -26.12 -7.86 9.35
C GLN A 344 -25.92 -6.76 10.39
N SER A 345 -26.41 -6.96 11.62
CA SER A 345 -26.32 -5.95 12.69
C SER A 345 -24.89 -5.65 13.11
N LEU A 346 -24.06 -6.68 13.28
CA LEU A 346 -22.66 -6.52 13.66
C LEU A 346 -21.82 -5.81 12.57
N ALA A 347 -22.04 -6.16 11.31
CA ALA A 347 -21.33 -5.55 10.19
C ALA A 347 -21.77 -4.10 9.95
N GLU A 348 -23.07 -3.79 10.12
CA GLU A 348 -23.56 -2.40 10.04
C GLU A 348 -22.99 -1.52 11.14
N GLU A 349 -23.01 -1.99 12.38
CA GLU A 349 -22.39 -1.29 13.51
C GLU A 349 -20.90 -1.08 13.27
N GLY A 350 -20.19 -2.16 12.89
CA GLY A 350 -18.78 -2.13 12.54
C GLY A 350 -18.48 -1.13 11.44
N LEU A 351 -19.26 -1.13 10.36
CA LEU A 351 -19.06 -0.22 9.23
C LEU A 351 -19.22 1.25 9.67
N ARG A 352 -20.27 1.57 10.41
CA ARG A 352 -20.53 2.94 10.89
C ARG A 352 -19.44 3.44 11.82
N LEU A 353 -19.01 2.63 12.78
CA LEU A 353 -18.01 3.02 13.77
C LEU A 353 -16.59 3.05 13.19
N TYR A 354 -16.19 2.02 12.47
CA TYR A 354 -14.85 1.91 11.89
C TYR A 354 -14.59 3.04 10.87
N PHE A 355 -15.61 3.39 10.06
CA PHE A 355 -15.46 4.37 8.98
C PHE A 355 -15.33 5.82 9.47
N VAL A 356 -15.59 6.11 10.75
CA VAL A 356 -15.26 7.41 11.37
C VAL A 356 -13.75 7.70 11.24
N GLY A 357 -12.90 6.65 11.31
CA GLY A 357 -11.45 6.78 11.17
C GLY A 357 -11.01 7.38 9.83
N PHE A 358 -11.81 7.19 8.76
CA PHE A 358 -11.44 7.70 7.44
C PHE A 358 -11.40 9.23 7.33
N LEU A 359 -11.97 9.95 8.28
CA LEU A 359 -11.77 11.40 8.40
C LEU A 359 -10.29 11.77 8.65
N CYS A 360 -9.55 10.90 9.37
CA CYS A 360 -8.15 11.13 9.72
C CYS A 360 -7.18 10.38 8.79
N VAL A 361 -7.59 9.27 8.17
CA VAL A 361 -6.75 8.44 7.29
C VAL A 361 -6.05 9.28 6.22
N GLY A 362 -6.81 10.11 5.49
CA GLY A 362 -6.25 10.94 4.42
C GLY A 362 -5.21 11.93 4.92
N TYR A 363 -5.44 12.54 6.09
CA TYR A 363 -4.47 13.40 6.73
C TYR A 363 -3.18 12.63 7.07
N ASN A 364 -3.29 11.43 7.61
CA ASN A 364 -2.16 10.61 8.02
C ASN A 364 -1.32 10.14 6.83
N TYR A 365 -1.97 9.65 5.76
CA TYR A 365 -1.29 9.23 4.54
C TYR A 365 -0.54 10.40 3.87
N LEU A 366 -1.19 11.54 3.73
CA LEU A 366 -0.58 12.72 3.12
C LEU A 366 0.52 13.34 3.98
N THR A 367 0.38 13.29 5.31
CA THR A 367 1.43 13.74 6.24
C THR A 367 2.65 12.81 6.15
N ALA A 368 2.47 11.50 6.11
CA ALA A 368 3.57 10.56 5.91
C ALA A 368 4.27 10.78 4.56
N ALA A 369 3.50 10.96 3.46
CA ALA A 369 4.05 11.28 2.15
C ALA A 369 4.82 12.60 2.13
N PHE A 370 4.31 13.64 2.78
CA PHE A 370 4.98 14.93 2.92
C PHE A 370 6.30 14.81 3.70
N LEU A 371 6.29 14.09 4.83
CA LEU A 371 7.51 13.88 5.63
C LEU A 371 8.54 13.07 4.84
N SER A 372 8.12 12.04 4.10
CA SER A 372 8.98 11.28 3.21
C SER A 372 9.56 12.13 2.08
N ALA A 373 8.71 12.91 1.40
CA ALA A 373 9.11 13.79 0.30
C ALA A 373 10.03 14.94 0.72
N THR A 374 10.02 15.29 2.01
CA THR A 374 10.87 16.35 2.61
C THR A 374 12.05 15.79 3.41
N GLU A 375 12.50 14.56 3.10
CA GLU A 375 13.64 13.86 3.70
C GLU A 375 13.54 13.66 5.23
N ARG A 376 12.31 13.64 5.79
CA ARG A 376 12.04 13.37 7.21
C ARG A 376 11.58 11.94 7.42
N ALA A 377 12.32 11.01 6.84
CA ALA A 377 11.96 9.59 6.78
C ALA A 377 11.73 8.95 8.16
N GLY A 378 12.53 9.30 9.16
CA GLY A 378 12.37 8.77 10.52
C GLY A 378 11.03 9.15 11.16
N ALA A 379 10.58 10.40 10.98
CA ALA A 379 9.28 10.85 11.47
C ALA A 379 8.11 10.20 10.70
N ALA A 380 8.25 10.06 9.39
CA ALA A 380 7.26 9.36 8.57
C ALA A 380 7.14 7.88 8.99
N CYS A 381 8.27 7.20 9.18
CA CYS A 381 8.32 5.82 9.63
C CYS A 381 7.70 5.66 11.02
N ALA A 382 8.04 6.50 11.99
CA ALA A 382 7.50 6.45 13.35
C ALA A 382 5.97 6.61 13.35
N LEU A 383 5.42 7.55 12.58
CA LEU A 383 3.97 7.73 12.44
C LEU A 383 3.31 6.51 11.80
N SER A 384 3.90 5.93 10.75
CA SER A 384 3.38 4.74 10.08
C SER A 384 3.44 3.50 10.98
N THR A 385 4.52 3.33 11.75
CA THR A 385 4.66 2.22 12.72
C THR A 385 3.65 2.33 13.86
N PHE A 386 3.49 3.54 14.42
CA PHE A 386 2.47 3.76 15.44
C PHE A 386 1.07 3.46 14.89
N ARG A 387 0.73 4.00 13.73
CA ARG A 387 -0.55 3.83 13.09
C ARG A 387 -0.87 2.38 12.74
N GLY A 388 0.06 1.67 12.09
CA GLY A 388 -0.19 0.37 11.48
C GLY A 388 0.11 -0.83 12.38
N CYS A 389 1.02 -0.70 13.35
CA CYS A 389 1.44 -1.83 14.18
C CYS A 389 1.11 -1.59 15.66
N VAL A 390 1.80 -0.63 16.27
CA VAL A 390 1.80 -0.47 17.73
C VAL A 390 0.48 0.07 18.23
N GLY A 391 0.02 1.18 17.68
CA GLY A 391 -1.19 1.87 18.13
C GLY A 391 -2.45 1.02 17.93
N VAL A 392 -2.61 0.44 16.74
CA VAL A 392 -3.78 -0.41 16.46
C VAL A 392 -3.82 -1.62 17.38
N THR A 393 -2.70 -2.34 17.51
CA THR A 393 -2.65 -3.55 18.35
C THR A 393 -2.94 -3.21 19.81
N LEU A 394 -2.28 -2.19 20.38
CA LEU A 394 -2.45 -1.82 21.79
C LEU A 394 -3.88 -1.34 22.07
N ILE A 395 -4.42 -0.45 21.24
CA ILE A 395 -5.74 0.14 21.47
C ILE A 395 -6.84 -0.90 21.23
N ALA A 396 -6.73 -1.73 20.18
CA ALA A 396 -7.70 -2.78 19.93
C ALA A 396 -7.73 -3.83 21.06
N CYS A 397 -6.56 -4.26 21.55
CA CYS A 397 -6.49 -5.17 22.70
C CYS A 397 -7.06 -4.55 23.96
N LEU A 398 -6.73 -3.29 24.25
CA LEU A 398 -7.24 -2.57 25.42
C LEU A 398 -8.77 -2.44 25.36
N PHE A 399 -9.31 -2.06 24.19
CA PHE A 399 -10.74 -1.87 24.00
C PHE A 399 -11.50 -3.20 24.08
N ALA A 400 -10.96 -4.27 23.49
CA ALA A 400 -11.53 -5.61 23.61
C ALA A 400 -11.62 -6.07 25.07
N TRP A 401 -10.58 -5.78 25.86
CA TRP A 401 -10.54 -6.18 27.28
C TRP A 401 -11.47 -5.35 28.18
N CYS A 402 -11.56 -4.03 27.94
CA CYS A 402 -12.29 -3.13 28.83
C CYS A 402 -13.77 -2.96 28.47
N PHE A 403 -14.13 -3.00 27.16
CA PHE A 403 -15.42 -2.50 26.66
C PHE A 403 -16.16 -3.44 25.72
N GLY A 404 -15.56 -4.59 25.36
CA GLY A 404 -16.22 -5.59 24.49
C GLY A 404 -16.21 -5.26 22.98
N VAL A 405 -17.15 -5.90 22.23
CA VAL A 405 -17.13 -5.96 20.76
C VAL A 405 -17.27 -4.57 20.11
N THR A 406 -18.21 -3.75 20.55
CA THR A 406 -18.47 -2.41 20.00
C THR A 406 -17.23 -1.52 20.08
N ALA A 407 -16.45 -1.64 21.16
CA ALA A 407 -15.24 -0.85 21.33
C ALA A 407 -14.11 -1.27 20.38
N ILE A 408 -14.06 -2.53 19.96
CA ILE A 408 -13.06 -3.00 18.98
C ILE A 408 -13.19 -2.19 17.68
N TRP A 409 -14.41 -1.89 17.22
CA TRP A 409 -14.63 -1.09 16.03
C TRP A 409 -14.11 0.34 16.17
N LEU A 410 -14.11 0.90 17.37
CA LEU A 410 -13.60 2.25 17.66
C LEU A 410 -12.07 2.31 17.76
N ALA A 411 -11.38 1.17 17.87
CA ALA A 411 -9.93 1.16 17.96
C ALA A 411 -9.27 1.83 16.73
N PHE A 412 -9.76 1.55 15.53
CA PHE A 412 -9.22 2.15 14.30
C PHE A 412 -9.40 3.68 14.27
N PRO A 413 -10.59 4.26 14.48
CA PRO A 413 -10.75 5.72 14.55
C PRO A 413 -9.88 6.40 15.61
N VAL A 414 -9.75 5.81 16.78
CA VAL A 414 -8.95 6.37 17.88
C VAL A 414 -7.47 6.40 17.51
N VAL A 415 -6.95 5.34 16.91
CA VAL A 415 -5.56 5.29 16.42
C VAL A 415 -5.32 6.31 15.32
N GLU A 416 -6.24 6.41 14.36
CA GLU A 416 -6.12 7.37 13.27
C GLU A 416 -6.13 8.82 13.79
N LEU A 417 -6.98 9.12 14.77
CA LEU A 417 -7.01 10.44 15.42
C LEU A 417 -5.73 10.71 16.21
N ALA A 418 -5.26 9.75 17.02
CA ALA A 418 -4.02 9.87 17.77
C ALA A 418 -2.82 10.11 16.84
N THR A 419 -2.76 9.37 15.72
CA THR A 419 -1.72 9.56 14.69
C THR A 419 -1.80 10.94 14.06
N ALA A 420 -3.00 11.45 13.79
CA ALA A 420 -3.18 12.80 13.24
C ALA A 420 -2.69 13.89 14.21
N LEU A 421 -2.98 13.74 15.50
CA LEU A 421 -2.49 14.65 16.53
C LEU A 421 -0.96 14.61 16.65
N LEU A 422 -0.35 13.42 16.67
CA LEU A 422 1.11 13.26 16.65
C LEU A 422 1.72 13.87 15.38
N GLY A 423 1.12 13.65 14.22
CA GLY A 423 1.56 14.26 12.96
C GLY A 423 1.55 15.79 13.00
N ARG A 424 0.52 16.40 13.60
CA ARG A 424 0.47 17.86 13.83
C ARG A 424 1.57 18.36 14.76
N LEU A 425 1.86 17.65 15.83
CA LEU A 425 2.93 18.00 16.76
C LEU A 425 4.30 17.95 16.07
N VAL A 426 4.56 16.91 15.28
CA VAL A 426 5.79 16.77 14.49
C VAL A 426 5.96 17.90 13.46
N GLN A 427 4.87 18.36 12.86
CA GLN A 427 4.91 19.49 11.93
C GLN A 427 5.14 20.84 12.64
N ARG A 428 4.47 21.11 13.78
CA ARG A 428 4.58 22.36 14.55
C ARG A 428 5.97 22.59 15.14
N ARG A 429 6.64 21.58 15.68
CA ARG A 429 7.99 21.71 16.24
C ARG A 429 9.02 22.27 15.26
N ARG A 430 8.76 22.26 13.97
CA ARG A 430 9.64 22.83 12.94
C ARG A 430 9.36 24.31 12.63
N THR A 431 8.14 24.79 12.84
CA THR A 431 7.84 26.23 12.72
C THR A 431 8.50 27.03 13.85
N ALA A 432 8.68 26.39 15.01
CA ALA A 432 9.35 27.02 16.18
C ALA A 432 10.89 26.87 16.16
N ALA A 433 11.46 25.94 15.39
CA ALA A 433 12.90 25.66 15.36
C ALA A 433 13.62 26.15 14.09
N ALA A 434 12.95 26.94 13.22
CA ALA A 434 13.61 27.61 12.13
C ALA A 434 14.29 28.87 12.70
N PRO A 435 15.65 28.99 12.73
CA PRO A 435 16.29 30.23 13.12
C PRO A 435 15.89 31.32 12.13
N GLU A 436 15.36 32.42 12.64
CA GLU A 436 15.28 33.71 11.97
C GLU A 436 16.72 34.21 11.70
N GLY A 437 17.33 33.73 10.65
CA GLY A 437 18.69 34.11 10.38
C GLY A 437 19.28 33.47 9.14
N LEU A 438 18.78 33.92 7.99
CA LEU A 438 19.48 33.85 6.69
C LEU A 438 18.72 34.73 5.70
N CYS A 439 18.56 36.02 6.07
CA CYS A 439 18.38 37.13 5.17
C CYS A 439 19.58 38.05 5.44
N ALA A 440 20.66 37.82 4.72
CA ALA A 440 21.69 38.82 4.41
C ALA A 440 22.31 38.37 3.09
#